data_06cb15130a987f4bf69a2cabd9143a80
#
_entry.id   06cb15130a987f4bf69a2cabd9143a80
#
_cell.length_a   1.000
_cell.length_b   1.000
_cell.length_c   1.000
_cell.angle_alpha   90.00
_cell.angle_beta   90.00
_cell.angle_gamma   90.00
#
_symmetry.space_group_name_H-M   'P 1'
#
loop_
_entity.id
_entity.type
_entity.pdbx_description
1 polymer ?
#
loop_
_entity_poly.entity_id
_entity_poly.type
_entity_poly.pdbx_seq_one_letter_code
_entity_poly.pdbx_strand_id
1 'polypeptide(L)'
;MCEIKYHIKLPIFIARQWIRHRTANVNEYSARYSILDKEFYLPTSDNLAAQSTSNRQGRGDVLEGQQAKEVLELLKNDAERTYDNYETMLNERYDGSTIDENKKV
;
A
#
# COMPACT_ATOMS: atom_id res chain seq x y z
N MET A 1 16.36 22.99 -22.18
CA MET A 1 15.23 22.44 -21.41
C MET A 1 15.74 21.27 -20.57
N CYS A 2 15.48 21.27 -19.27
CA CYS A 2 15.94 20.20 -18.37
C CYS A 2 14.84 19.18 -18.13
N GLU A 3 15.21 17.92 -18.14
CA GLU A 3 14.35 16.82 -17.76
C GLU A 3 14.99 16.06 -16.59
N ILE A 4 14.20 15.80 -15.54
CA ILE A 4 14.66 15.06 -14.37
C ILE A 4 13.76 13.86 -14.17
N LYS A 5 14.36 12.69 -13.95
CA LYS A 5 13.67 11.43 -13.71
C LYS A 5 13.96 10.93 -12.31
N TYR A 6 12.91 10.68 -11.55
CA TYR A 6 13.00 10.12 -10.20
C TYR A 6 12.44 8.71 -10.15
N HIS A 7 13.09 7.85 -9.40
CA HIS A 7 12.53 6.57 -8.97
C HIS A 7 12.05 6.72 -7.54
N ILE A 8 10.74 6.58 -7.33
CA ILE A 8 10.11 6.89 -6.05
C ILE A 8 9.36 5.67 -5.54
N LYS A 9 9.53 5.37 -4.26
CA LYS A 9 8.79 4.35 -3.53
C LYS A 9 7.93 5.02 -2.48
N LEU A 10 6.62 4.84 -2.58
CA LEU A 10 5.67 5.48 -1.66
C LEU A 10 4.38 4.66 -1.56
N PRO A 11 3.59 4.87 -0.49
CA PRO A 11 2.27 4.24 -0.39
C PRO A 11 1.35 4.65 -1.53
N ILE A 12 0.50 3.74 -1.98
CA ILE A 12 -0.38 3.97 -3.14
C ILE A 12 -1.36 5.13 -2.91
N PHE A 13 -1.82 5.34 -1.69
CA PHE A 13 -2.74 6.44 -1.41
C PHE A 13 -2.09 7.81 -1.54
N ILE A 14 -0.79 7.91 -1.26
CA ILE A 14 0.01 9.13 -1.50
C ILE A 14 0.26 9.31 -2.98
N ALA A 15 0.60 8.24 -3.70
CA ALA A 15 0.82 8.27 -5.14
C ALA A 15 -0.41 8.79 -5.90
N ARG A 16 -1.60 8.33 -5.55
CA ARG A 16 -2.85 8.77 -6.18
C ARG A 16 -3.12 10.25 -5.99
N GLN A 17 -2.83 10.77 -4.82
CA GLN A 17 -2.99 12.17 -4.51
C GLN A 17 -1.99 13.05 -5.28
N TRP A 18 -0.76 12.59 -5.40
CA TRP A 18 0.30 13.30 -6.11
C TRP A 18 0.09 13.33 -7.62
N ILE A 19 -0.27 12.20 -8.21
CA ILE A 19 -0.48 12.04 -9.66
C ILE A 19 -1.61 12.93 -10.19
N ARG A 20 -2.55 13.35 -9.35
CA ARG A 20 -3.63 14.26 -9.74
C ARG A 20 -3.15 15.59 -10.30
N HIS A 21 -1.96 16.03 -9.97
CA HIS A 21 -1.41 17.29 -10.44
C HIS A 21 -0.96 17.28 -11.92
N ARG A 22 -0.85 16.12 -12.53
CA ARG A 22 -0.66 15.89 -13.99
C ARG A 22 0.45 16.70 -14.66
N THR A 23 1.45 17.13 -13.93
CA THR A 23 2.56 17.92 -14.46
C THR A 23 3.78 17.10 -14.84
N ALA A 24 3.67 15.78 -14.80
CA ALA A 24 4.77 14.85 -15.03
C ALA A 24 4.32 13.62 -15.81
N ASN A 25 5.27 12.97 -16.46
CA ASN A 25 5.09 11.63 -17.00
C ASN A 25 5.35 10.61 -15.92
N VAL A 26 4.51 9.58 -15.80
CA VAL A 26 4.57 8.59 -14.73
C VAL A 26 4.51 7.18 -15.29
N ASN A 27 5.41 6.32 -14.80
CA ASN A 27 5.34 4.87 -14.99
C ASN A 27 5.24 4.20 -13.62
N GLU A 28 4.31 3.28 -13.47
CA GLU A 28 4.11 2.55 -12.24
C GLU A 28 4.57 1.09 -12.36
N TYR A 29 5.08 0.57 -11.24
CA TYR A 29 5.31 -0.87 -11.08
C TYR A 29 3.97 -1.61 -11.09
N SER A 30 3.84 -2.61 -11.96
CA SER A 30 2.56 -3.30 -12.16
C SER A 30 2.57 -4.70 -11.57
N ALA A 31 1.61 -4.97 -10.68
CA ALA A 31 1.36 -6.30 -10.16
C ALA A 31 0.87 -7.31 -11.21
N ARG A 32 0.46 -6.83 -12.38
CA ARG A 32 0.05 -7.70 -13.50
C ARG A 32 1.25 -8.39 -14.17
N TYR A 33 2.41 -7.76 -14.12
CA TYR A 33 3.62 -8.22 -14.80
C TYR A 33 4.73 -8.65 -13.85
N SER A 34 4.62 -8.32 -12.58
CA SER A 34 5.62 -8.59 -11.56
C SER A 34 4.99 -9.06 -10.27
N ILE A 35 5.72 -9.86 -9.51
CA ILE A 35 5.31 -10.27 -8.17
C ILE A 35 5.53 -9.10 -7.22
N LEU A 36 4.53 -8.79 -6.40
CA LEU A 36 4.64 -7.72 -5.43
C LEU A 36 5.56 -8.10 -4.27
N ASP A 37 6.37 -7.15 -3.83
CA ASP A 37 7.16 -7.29 -2.61
C ASP A 37 6.24 -7.33 -1.39
N LYS A 38 6.62 -8.11 -0.38
CA LYS A 38 5.90 -8.17 0.89
C LYS A 38 6.24 -6.96 1.75
N GLU A 39 5.87 -5.78 1.27
CA GLU A 39 6.07 -4.51 1.97
C GLU A 39 4.74 -3.77 2.11
N PHE A 40 4.45 -3.33 3.31
CA PHE A 40 3.22 -2.63 3.64
C PHE A 40 3.54 -1.32 4.35
N TYR A 41 2.76 -0.29 4.05
CA TYR A 41 2.80 0.91 4.85
C TYR A 41 2.10 0.68 6.18
N LEU A 42 2.86 0.81 7.26
CA LEU A 42 2.32 0.83 8.62
C LEU A 42 2.62 2.19 9.23
N PRO A 43 1.60 2.96 9.62
CA PRO A 43 1.83 4.24 10.25
C PRO A 43 2.50 4.07 11.61
N THR A 44 3.28 5.06 12.01
CA THR A 44 3.76 5.15 13.40
C THR A 44 2.61 5.58 14.31
N SER A 45 2.73 5.32 15.61
CA SER A 45 1.71 5.70 16.58
C SER A 45 1.37 7.19 16.55
N ASP A 46 2.35 8.05 16.24
CA ASP A 46 2.16 9.49 16.14
C ASP A 46 1.29 9.92 14.96
N ASN A 47 1.18 9.07 13.95
CA ASN A 47 0.37 9.33 12.76
C ASN A 47 -1.06 8.78 12.84
N LEU A 48 -1.39 8.05 13.89
CA LEU A 48 -2.75 7.56 14.12
C LEU A 48 -3.57 8.66 14.79
N ALA A 49 -4.69 9.00 14.18
CA ALA A 49 -5.56 10.04 14.71
C ALA A 49 -7.03 9.63 14.57
N ALA A 50 -7.83 10.13 15.51
CA ALA A 50 -9.28 9.99 15.42
C ALA A 50 -9.85 10.89 14.33
N GLN A 51 -11.06 10.59 13.89
CA GLN A 51 -11.81 11.47 12.99
C GLN A 51 -12.13 12.79 13.70
N SER A 52 -11.95 13.91 13.01
CA SER A 52 -12.37 15.20 13.54
C SER A 52 -13.90 15.26 13.71
N THR A 53 -14.36 15.78 14.84
CA THR A 53 -15.78 15.96 15.12
C THR A 53 -16.36 17.23 14.48
N SER A 54 -15.51 18.21 14.21
CA SER A 54 -15.91 19.51 13.64
C SER A 54 -15.73 19.60 12.13
N ASN A 55 -14.85 18.82 11.56
CA ASN A 55 -14.58 18.77 10.12
C ASN A 55 -14.38 17.32 9.68
N ARG A 56 -15.31 16.81 8.89
CA ARG A 56 -15.28 15.41 8.42
C ARG A 56 -14.06 15.04 7.59
N GLN A 57 -13.40 16.01 6.97
CA GLN A 57 -12.17 15.80 6.22
C GLN A 57 -10.92 16.10 7.05
N GLY A 58 -11.12 16.63 8.25
CA GLY A 58 -10.03 16.98 9.15
C GLY A 58 -9.55 15.82 10.00
N ARG A 59 -8.36 16.01 10.54
CA ARG A 59 -7.73 15.10 11.47
C ARG A 59 -8.07 15.53 12.91
N GLY A 60 -8.48 14.58 13.73
CA GLY A 60 -8.71 14.80 15.16
C GLY A 60 -7.44 14.57 15.99
N ASP A 61 -7.64 14.29 17.27
CA ASP A 61 -6.54 14.02 18.19
C ASP A 61 -5.80 12.72 17.83
N VAL A 62 -4.50 12.67 18.13
CA VAL A 62 -3.70 11.48 17.97
C VAL A 62 -4.16 10.40 18.95
N LEU A 63 -4.35 9.19 18.45
CA LEU A 63 -4.67 8.04 19.28
C LEU A 63 -3.47 7.62 20.12
N GLU A 64 -3.69 7.35 21.39
CA GLU A 64 -2.65 6.99 22.33
C GLU A 64 -2.97 5.67 23.06
N GLY A 65 -1.93 5.03 23.59
CA GLY A 65 -2.02 3.86 24.45
C GLY A 65 -2.60 2.64 23.76
N GLN A 66 -3.58 2.02 24.40
CA GLN A 66 -4.16 0.75 23.94
C GLN A 66 -4.89 0.88 22.60
N GLN A 67 -5.57 1.99 22.36
CA GLN A 67 -6.27 2.22 21.09
C GLN A 67 -5.31 2.26 19.90
N ALA A 68 -4.18 2.92 20.05
CA ALA A 68 -3.14 2.96 19.00
C ALA A 68 -2.59 1.57 18.71
N LYS A 69 -2.33 0.78 19.74
CA LYS A 69 -1.84 -0.61 19.58
C LYS A 69 -2.86 -1.48 18.86
N GLU A 70 -4.13 -1.40 19.23
CA GLU A 70 -5.20 -2.18 18.59
C GLU A 70 -5.33 -1.84 17.10
N VAL A 71 -5.29 -0.56 16.74
CA VAL A 71 -5.37 -0.13 15.35
C VAL A 71 -4.16 -0.60 14.56
N LEU A 72 -2.95 -0.48 15.09
CA LEU A 72 -1.73 -0.96 14.44
C LEU A 72 -1.74 -2.48 14.22
N GLU A 73 -2.20 -3.25 15.21
CA GLU A 73 -2.31 -4.70 15.07
C GLU A 73 -3.33 -5.10 14.00
N LEU A 74 -4.47 -4.43 13.95
CA LEU A 74 -5.48 -4.68 12.91
C LEU A 74 -4.93 -4.40 11.51
N LEU A 75 -4.24 -3.28 11.33
CA LEU A 75 -3.63 -2.92 10.04
C LEU A 75 -2.56 -3.92 9.63
N LYS A 76 -1.70 -4.31 10.56
CA LYS A 76 -0.63 -5.29 10.31
C LYS A 76 -1.21 -6.65 9.95
N ASN A 77 -2.18 -7.15 10.72
CA ASN A 77 -2.80 -8.44 10.48
C ASN A 77 -3.54 -8.48 9.15
N ASP A 78 -4.24 -7.42 8.79
CA ASP A 78 -4.91 -7.33 7.50
C ASP A 78 -3.92 -7.34 6.33
N ALA A 79 -2.83 -6.59 6.44
CA ALA A 79 -1.80 -6.57 5.41
C ALA A 79 -1.16 -7.95 5.22
N GLU A 80 -0.78 -8.61 6.29
CA GLU A 80 -0.17 -9.95 6.25
C GLU A 80 -1.15 -10.98 5.69
N ARG A 81 -2.39 -11.00 6.14
CA ARG A 81 -3.42 -11.91 5.66
C ARG A 81 -3.70 -11.72 4.17
N THR A 82 -3.81 -10.49 3.74
CA THR A 82 -4.09 -10.17 2.33
C THR A 82 -2.93 -10.63 1.44
N TYR A 83 -1.71 -10.42 1.88
CA TYR A 83 -0.54 -10.85 1.12
C TYR A 83 -0.41 -12.38 1.10
N ASP A 84 -0.70 -13.06 2.21
CA ASP A 84 -0.69 -14.52 2.26
C ASP A 84 -1.73 -15.12 1.31
N ASN A 85 -2.91 -14.52 1.21
CA ASN A 85 -3.92 -14.90 0.24
C ASN A 85 -3.44 -14.69 -1.21
N TYR A 86 -2.75 -13.60 -1.47
CA TYR A 86 -2.13 -13.32 -2.76
C TYR A 86 -1.09 -14.39 -3.13
N GLU A 87 -0.21 -14.76 -2.20
CA GLU A 87 0.78 -15.82 -2.41
C GLU A 87 0.11 -17.17 -2.68
N THR A 88 -0.94 -17.50 -1.92
CA THR A 88 -1.69 -18.74 -2.11
C THR A 88 -2.29 -18.81 -3.50
N MET A 89 -2.89 -17.73 -3.99
CA MET A 89 -3.44 -17.68 -5.34
C MET A 89 -2.37 -17.77 -6.41
N LEU A 90 -1.19 -17.20 -6.19
CA LEU A 90 -0.06 -17.34 -7.11
C LEU A 90 0.43 -18.78 -7.18
N ASN A 91 0.53 -19.47 -6.06
CA ASN A 91 1.08 -20.81 -5.99
C ASN A 91 0.11 -21.89 -6.48
N GLU A 92 -1.17 -21.75 -6.18
CA GLU A 92 -2.18 -22.76 -6.51
C GLU A 92 -2.86 -22.54 -7.86
N ARG A 93 -2.81 -21.34 -8.38
CA ARG A 93 -3.38 -20.97 -9.67
C ARG A 93 -4.78 -21.51 -9.93
N TYR A 94 -5.75 -20.91 -9.29
CA TYR A 94 -7.16 -21.26 -9.42
C TYR A 94 -7.73 -21.10 -10.84
N ASP A 95 -6.99 -20.49 -11.76
CA ASP A 95 -7.36 -20.36 -13.17
C ASP A 95 -7.08 -21.62 -14.00
N GLY A 96 -6.51 -22.67 -13.36
CA GLY A 96 -6.19 -23.92 -14.02
C GLY A 96 -4.95 -23.88 -14.93
N SER A 97 -4.27 -22.76 -15.02
CA SER A 97 -3.03 -22.67 -15.79
C SER A 97 -1.86 -23.24 -15.02
N THR A 98 -0.91 -23.87 -15.72
CA THR A 98 0.35 -24.32 -15.10
C THR A 98 1.27 -23.13 -14.84
N ILE A 99 1.91 -23.13 -13.68
CA ILE A 99 2.88 -22.11 -13.35
C ILE A 99 4.10 -22.28 -14.26
N ASP A 100 4.31 -21.32 -15.12
CA ASP A 100 5.58 -21.18 -15.80
C ASP A 100 6.55 -20.50 -14.84
N GLU A 101 7.44 -21.29 -14.24
CA GLU A 101 8.41 -20.80 -13.25
C GLU A 101 9.34 -19.73 -13.82
N ASN A 102 9.49 -19.70 -15.15
CA ASN A 102 10.29 -18.68 -15.83
C ASN A 102 9.60 -17.29 -15.88
N LYS A 103 8.32 -17.21 -15.51
CA LYS A 103 7.60 -15.95 -15.38
C LYS A 103 7.60 -15.38 -13.97
N LYS A 104 8.19 -16.07 -13.01
CA LYS A 104 8.48 -15.50 -11.70
C LYS A 104 9.66 -14.54 -11.86
N VAL A 105 9.36 -13.31 -12.06
CA VAL A 105 10.39 -12.25 -12.12
C VAL A 105 10.55 -11.65 -10.74
#